data_c387dadcf014d4c50ad9d3c768ba307c
#
_entry.id   c387dadcf014d4c50ad9d3c768ba307c
#
_cell.length_a   1.000
_cell.length_b   1.000
_cell.length_c   1.000
_cell.angle_alpha   90.00
_cell.angle_beta   90.00
_cell.angle_gamma   90.00
#
_symmetry.space_group_name_H-M   'P 1'
#
loop_
_entity.id
_entity.type
_entity.pdbx_description
1 polymer ?
#
loop_
_entity_poly.entity_id
_entity_poly.type
_entity_poly.pdbx_seq_one_letter_code
_entity_poly.pdbx_strand_id
1 'polypeptide(L)'
;AGIKSVNTPTWGNMLSEGKELLLSGHWWPTFFPGLLILITTLCLNVLSEGLTDAMASPRIKAKPDVQADEEAMEAQETLNAWDDAAEAVVANASVADGDDADNGLSSLTGVVAPATEDVPLSERLSSLRVAELARRDRLVYEDTGEDPVLEVKNLTIAFPEQHGEVNIVDGVSFSVRPGETMGLVGESGCGKSISSMAVMGLLPPSARISGEILFKGRNILEMTPAEHNALRGHEMSMVYQDALSSLNPSMLIRTQMAQLSARGGTRSAEELLELVGLDPKRTLRSYPHELSGGQRQRVLIAMALTRDPSLVLADEPTTALDVTVQKQVIDLLNELREKLGFAMVFVSHDLALVAKLAHRITVMYAGQVVEQAPTSELLANPVHEYTRGLLGAVLSIEAGSKRLHQVRGVVPSPSEFVKGDRFAPRSAHPTVGLETRPVLKPVPGTTEHSYAITPELEALLAKEKH
;
A
#
# COMPACT_ATOMS: atom_id res chain seq x y z
N ALA A 1 24.94 -8.29 19.45
CA ALA A 1 26.17 -8.77 20.09
C ALA A 1 25.77 -9.51 21.38
N GLY A 2 25.73 -10.84 21.33
CA GLY A 2 25.39 -11.67 22.46
C GLY A 2 26.58 -11.77 23.43
N ILE A 3 26.41 -11.24 24.62
CA ILE A 3 27.32 -11.50 25.72
C ILE A 3 26.96 -12.88 26.29
N LYS A 4 27.67 -13.91 25.83
CA LYS A 4 27.68 -15.22 26.50
C LYS A 4 28.57 -15.14 27.70
N SER A 5 28.02 -14.83 28.88
CA SER A 5 28.65 -15.08 30.16
C SER A 5 28.03 -16.35 30.72
N VAL A 6 28.82 -17.42 30.78
CA VAL A 6 28.40 -18.76 31.17
C VAL A 6 28.05 -18.87 32.67
N ASN A 7 28.31 -17.83 33.47
CA ASN A 7 28.18 -17.85 34.93
C ASN A 7 27.24 -16.81 35.53
N THR A 8 26.42 -16.12 34.75
CA THR A 8 25.41 -15.22 35.32
C THR A 8 24.03 -15.88 35.28
N PRO A 9 23.29 -15.94 36.39
CA PRO A 9 21.94 -16.47 36.41
C PRO A 9 21.01 -15.54 35.60
N THR A 10 20.60 -15.96 34.43
CA THR A 10 19.58 -15.31 33.62
C THR A 10 18.37 -16.22 33.49
N TRP A 11 17.19 -15.67 33.38
CA TRP A 11 15.95 -16.47 33.21
C TRP A 11 16.03 -17.43 32.04
N GLY A 12 16.72 -17.03 30.94
CA GLY A 12 16.93 -17.88 29.78
C GLY A 12 17.85 -19.08 30.06
N ASN A 13 18.93 -18.87 30.83
CA ASN A 13 19.84 -19.96 31.24
C ASN A 13 19.12 -20.92 32.21
N MET A 14 18.34 -20.40 33.16
CA MET A 14 17.53 -21.22 34.08
C MET A 14 16.49 -22.05 33.34
N LEU A 15 15.89 -21.52 32.26
CA LEU A 15 14.94 -22.24 31.42
C LEU A 15 15.62 -23.36 30.62
N SER A 16 16.85 -23.11 30.16
CA SER A 16 17.66 -24.11 29.43
C SER A 16 18.11 -25.26 30.31
N GLU A 17 18.56 -24.95 31.54
CA GLU A 17 18.91 -25.97 32.56
C GLU A 17 17.68 -26.72 33.08
N GLY A 18 16.55 -26.01 33.22
CA GLY A 18 15.27 -26.60 33.62
C GLY A 18 14.73 -27.64 32.66
N LYS A 19 15.09 -27.58 31.36
CA LYS A 19 14.70 -28.55 30.36
C LYS A 19 15.20 -29.95 30.65
N GLU A 20 16.41 -30.10 31.18
CA GLU A 20 16.98 -31.40 31.58
C GLU A 20 16.30 -31.94 32.83
N LEU A 21 15.95 -31.05 33.77
CA LEU A 21 15.27 -31.42 35.00
C LEU A 21 13.80 -31.78 34.80
N LEU A 22 13.16 -31.27 33.74
CA LEU A 22 11.79 -31.63 33.40
C LEU A 22 11.67 -33.13 33.03
N LEU A 23 12.67 -33.66 32.35
CA LEU A 23 12.74 -35.09 31.99
C LEU A 23 12.89 -36.01 33.24
N SER A 24 13.37 -35.47 34.36
CA SER A 24 13.48 -36.17 35.66
C SER A 24 12.28 -35.94 36.57
N GLY A 25 11.20 -35.32 36.09
CA GLY A 25 9.96 -35.10 36.83
C GLY A 25 9.90 -33.81 37.67
N HIS A 26 10.89 -32.94 37.56
CA HIS A 26 10.92 -31.66 38.29
C HIS A 26 10.48 -30.52 37.36
N TRP A 27 9.21 -30.13 37.42
CA TRP A 27 8.61 -29.12 36.52
C TRP A 27 8.84 -27.65 36.93
N TRP A 28 9.02 -27.36 38.21
CA TRP A 28 9.12 -26.00 38.78
C TRP A 28 10.32 -25.16 38.27
N PRO A 29 11.53 -25.72 38.01
CA PRO A 29 12.65 -24.92 37.53
C PRO A 29 12.44 -24.34 36.12
N THR A 30 11.52 -24.92 35.32
CA THR A 30 11.14 -24.42 34.04
C THR A 30 9.93 -23.50 34.13
N PHE A 31 8.97 -23.81 35.01
CA PHE A 31 7.73 -23.07 35.15
C PHE A 31 7.92 -21.65 35.68
N PHE A 32 8.66 -21.46 36.78
CA PHE A 32 8.82 -20.13 37.39
C PHE A 32 9.57 -19.13 36.50
N PRO A 33 10.72 -19.45 35.90
CA PRO A 33 11.37 -18.53 34.95
C PRO A 33 10.53 -18.22 33.75
N GLY A 34 9.80 -19.19 33.19
CA GLY A 34 8.87 -18.99 32.08
C GLY A 34 7.72 -18.03 32.44
N LEU A 35 7.12 -18.23 33.63
CA LEU A 35 6.07 -17.35 34.14
C LEU A 35 6.57 -15.91 34.36
N LEU A 36 7.79 -15.77 34.92
CA LEU A 36 8.40 -14.45 35.13
C LEU A 36 8.68 -13.72 33.80
N ILE A 37 9.16 -14.43 32.79
CA ILE A 37 9.33 -13.87 31.43
C ILE A 37 7.99 -13.40 30.88
N LEU A 38 6.94 -14.23 30.99
CA LEU A 38 5.59 -13.88 30.52
C LEU A 38 5.04 -12.62 31.20
N ILE A 39 5.11 -12.58 32.54
CA ILE A 39 4.65 -11.43 33.33
C ILE A 39 5.44 -10.17 32.97
N THR A 40 6.76 -10.26 32.85
CA THR A 40 7.60 -9.10 32.53
C THR A 40 7.29 -8.58 31.12
N THR A 41 7.11 -9.46 30.14
CA THR A 41 6.76 -9.08 28.78
C THR A 41 5.38 -8.41 28.73
N LEU A 42 4.41 -8.96 29.46
CA LEU A 42 3.07 -8.37 29.56
C LEU A 42 3.12 -6.97 30.21
N CYS A 43 3.85 -6.83 31.32
CA CYS A 43 4.01 -5.54 32.00
C CYS A 43 4.71 -4.51 31.11
N LEU A 44 5.75 -4.91 30.36
CA LEU A 44 6.44 -4.01 29.44
C LEU A 44 5.54 -3.58 28.27
N ASN A 45 4.70 -4.46 27.74
CA ASN A 45 3.74 -4.11 26.69
C ASN A 45 2.71 -3.10 27.21
N VAL A 46 2.08 -3.38 28.37
CA VAL A 46 1.11 -2.45 28.98
C VAL A 46 1.76 -1.10 29.33
N LEU A 47 3.00 -1.12 29.81
CA LEU A 47 3.74 0.11 30.11
C LEU A 47 4.07 0.89 28.83
N SER A 48 4.42 0.20 27.73
CA SER A 48 4.70 0.80 26.43
C SER A 48 3.43 1.44 25.83
N GLU A 49 2.28 0.75 25.89
CA GLU A 49 0.99 1.31 25.48
C GLU A 49 0.61 2.52 26.34
N GLY A 50 0.67 2.39 27.66
CA GLY A 50 0.36 3.49 28.57
C GLY A 50 1.29 4.69 28.42
N LEU A 51 2.57 4.48 28.11
CA LEU A 51 3.53 5.55 27.83
C LEU A 51 3.22 6.24 26.48
N THR A 52 2.86 5.46 25.46
CA THR A 52 2.46 5.97 24.15
C THR A 52 1.19 6.81 24.27
N ASP A 53 0.18 6.34 24.99
CA ASP A 53 -1.04 7.08 25.28
C ASP A 53 -0.78 8.34 26.12
N ALA A 54 0.09 8.29 27.12
CA ALA A 54 0.46 9.44 27.93
C ALA A 54 1.24 10.50 27.16
N MET A 55 2.04 10.11 26.17
CA MET A 55 2.78 11.01 25.29
C MET A 55 1.90 11.57 24.16
N ALA A 56 0.88 10.83 23.72
CA ALA A 56 -0.07 11.24 22.69
C ALA A 56 -1.15 12.20 23.22
N SER A 57 -1.38 12.27 24.55
CA SER A 57 -2.40 13.12 25.15
C SER A 57 -1.82 14.46 25.62
N PRO A 58 -2.07 15.59 24.91
CA PRO A 58 -1.80 16.92 25.47
C PRO A 58 -2.74 17.16 26.64
N ARG A 59 -2.17 17.43 27.82
CA ARG A 59 -2.92 17.77 29.04
C ARG A 59 -3.70 19.07 28.86
N ILE A 60 -4.91 19.00 28.33
CA ILE A 60 -5.86 20.12 28.41
C ILE A 60 -6.72 19.84 29.66
N LYS A 61 -6.54 20.65 30.70
CA LYS A 61 -7.46 20.72 31.84
C LYS A 61 -8.75 21.40 31.38
N ALA A 62 -9.67 20.67 30.75
CA ALA A 62 -11.05 21.06 30.62
C ALA A 62 -11.77 20.65 31.92
N LYS A 63 -12.59 21.52 32.48
CA LYS A 63 -13.51 21.16 33.57
C LYS A 63 -14.51 20.12 33.01
N PRO A 64 -14.80 19.04 33.72
CA PRO A 64 -15.78 18.06 33.26
C PRO A 64 -17.15 18.71 33.19
N ASP A 65 -17.75 18.68 32.02
CA ASP A 65 -19.18 19.06 31.82
C ASP A 65 -20.00 17.78 31.98
N VAL A 66 -20.53 17.59 33.20
CA VAL A 66 -21.23 16.39 33.63
C VAL A 66 -22.46 16.09 32.78
N GLN A 67 -23.13 17.12 32.22
CA GLN A 67 -24.29 16.93 31.34
C GLN A 67 -23.91 16.37 29.95
N ALA A 68 -22.75 16.73 29.41
CA ALA A 68 -22.27 16.17 28.13
C ALA A 68 -21.85 14.70 28.27
N ASP A 69 -21.35 14.31 29.45
CA ASP A 69 -20.97 12.93 29.74
C ASP A 69 -22.18 12.01 29.93
N GLU A 70 -23.28 12.51 30.55
CA GLU A 70 -24.54 11.76 30.69
C GLU A 70 -25.24 11.54 29.33
N GLU A 71 -25.30 12.56 28.47
CA GLU A 71 -25.87 12.44 27.12
C GLU A 71 -25.03 11.50 26.23
N ALA A 72 -23.72 11.46 26.43
CA ALA A 72 -22.82 10.55 25.72
C ALA A 72 -23.01 9.09 26.18
N MET A 73 -23.23 8.84 27.45
CA MET A 73 -23.51 7.49 27.99
C MET A 73 -24.85 6.95 27.51
N GLU A 74 -25.93 7.76 27.53
CA GLU A 74 -27.24 7.34 26.99
C GLU A 74 -27.21 7.07 25.48
N ALA A 75 -26.39 7.83 24.70
CA ALA A 75 -26.16 7.57 23.29
C ALA A 75 -25.37 6.26 23.04
N GLN A 76 -24.45 5.94 23.95
CA GLN A 76 -23.66 4.72 23.87
C GLN A 76 -24.48 3.47 24.20
N GLU A 77 -25.37 3.53 25.18
CA GLU A 77 -26.25 2.42 25.50
C GLU A 77 -27.28 2.12 24.39
N THR A 78 -27.78 3.16 23.72
CA THR A 78 -28.63 2.97 22.53
C THR A 78 -27.88 2.39 21.33
N LEU A 79 -26.60 2.72 21.13
CA LEU A 79 -25.77 2.16 20.06
C LEU A 79 -25.44 0.68 20.29
N ASN A 80 -25.12 0.30 21.53
CA ASN A 80 -24.83 -1.10 21.87
C ASN A 80 -26.09 -1.99 21.68
N ALA A 81 -27.28 -1.47 21.96
CA ALA A 81 -28.53 -2.17 21.70
C ALA A 81 -28.84 -2.35 20.20
N TRP A 82 -28.33 -1.47 19.33
CA TRP A 82 -28.47 -1.60 17.89
C TRP A 82 -27.40 -2.58 17.29
N ASP A 83 -26.21 -2.61 17.84
CA ASP A 83 -25.15 -3.55 17.42
C ASP A 83 -25.54 -4.99 17.82
N ASP A 84 -26.10 -5.20 19.02
CA ASP A 84 -26.63 -6.49 19.45
C ASP A 84 -27.84 -6.95 18.59
N ALA A 85 -28.68 -6.01 18.14
CA ALA A 85 -29.80 -6.31 17.24
C ALA A 85 -29.29 -6.62 15.80
N ALA A 86 -28.25 -5.96 15.35
CA ALA A 86 -27.61 -6.23 14.04
C ALA A 86 -26.89 -7.57 14.03
N GLU A 87 -26.18 -7.94 15.11
CA GLU A 87 -25.59 -9.27 15.25
C GLU A 87 -26.65 -10.38 15.31
N ALA A 88 -27.79 -10.14 15.98
CA ALA A 88 -28.90 -11.10 16.01
C ALA A 88 -29.54 -11.29 14.62
N VAL A 89 -29.62 -10.24 13.79
CA VAL A 89 -30.12 -10.32 12.41
C VAL A 89 -29.13 -11.06 11.52
N VAL A 90 -27.82 -10.84 11.68
CA VAL A 90 -26.77 -11.57 10.95
C VAL A 90 -26.71 -13.03 11.36
N ALA A 91 -26.85 -13.33 12.65
CA ALA A 91 -26.92 -14.70 13.16
C ALA A 91 -28.14 -15.48 12.66
N ASN A 92 -29.31 -14.83 12.49
CA ASN A 92 -30.50 -15.44 11.93
C ASN A 92 -30.48 -15.56 10.39
N ALA A 93 -29.73 -14.71 9.71
CA ALA A 93 -29.55 -14.81 8.24
C ALA A 93 -28.58 -15.94 7.83
N SER A 94 -27.72 -16.39 8.74
CA SER A 94 -26.76 -17.49 8.47
C SER A 94 -27.34 -18.91 8.56
N VAL A 95 -28.65 -19.06 8.80
CA VAL A 95 -29.35 -20.37 8.88
C VAL A 95 -30.20 -20.68 7.64
N ALA A 96 -30.33 -19.72 6.71
CA ALA A 96 -31.02 -19.94 5.45
C ALA A 96 -30.07 -19.67 4.28
N ASP A 97 -29.79 -20.71 3.53
CA ASP A 97 -29.01 -20.82 2.29
C ASP A 97 -27.50 -21.00 2.47
N GLY A 98 -27.12 -22.29 2.41
CA GLY A 98 -25.81 -22.70 1.95
C GLY A 98 -25.71 -22.42 0.47
N ASP A 99 -24.82 -21.48 0.12
CA ASP A 99 -23.86 -21.52 -0.99
C ASP A 99 -23.27 -20.10 -1.17
N ASP A 100 -21.94 -20.08 -1.42
CA ASP A 100 -21.16 -18.88 -1.77
C ASP A 100 -20.74 -17.94 -0.62
N ALA A 101 -20.00 -18.48 0.34
CA ALA A 101 -19.01 -17.68 1.07
C ALA A 101 -17.79 -17.44 0.15
N ASP A 102 -17.93 -16.50 -0.80
CA ASP A 102 -16.84 -16.00 -1.62
C ASP A 102 -15.89 -15.19 -0.71
N ASN A 103 -14.80 -15.85 -0.30
CA ASN A 103 -13.70 -15.22 0.40
C ASN A 103 -13.21 -14.03 -0.44
N GLY A 104 -13.33 -12.81 0.08
CA GLY A 104 -13.10 -11.51 -0.59
C GLY A 104 -11.72 -11.25 -1.20
N LEU A 105 -10.89 -12.29 -1.38
CA LEU A 105 -9.72 -12.36 -2.24
C LEU A 105 -10.04 -13.09 -3.54
N SER A 106 -11.25 -12.96 -4.10
CA SER A 106 -11.55 -13.66 -5.34
C SER A 106 -10.61 -13.20 -6.44
N SER A 107 -9.67 -14.02 -6.56
CA SER A 107 -8.72 -14.51 -7.55
C SER A 107 -8.47 -13.59 -8.74
N LEU A 108 -7.21 -13.34 -8.99
CA LEU A 108 -6.74 -12.92 -10.32
C LEU A 108 -7.31 -13.83 -11.42
N THR A 109 -7.60 -15.07 -11.13
CA THR A 109 -8.03 -16.10 -12.11
C THR A 109 -9.52 -16.41 -12.12
N GLY A 110 -10.29 -16.10 -11.05
CA GLY A 110 -11.69 -16.55 -10.96
C GLY A 110 -11.87 -18.09 -10.91
N VAL A 111 -10.77 -18.87 -10.86
CA VAL A 111 -10.76 -20.31 -10.85
C VAL A 111 -10.08 -20.80 -9.58
N VAL A 112 -10.84 -21.35 -8.64
CA VAL A 112 -10.29 -22.07 -7.50
C VAL A 112 -9.81 -23.44 -8.03
N ALA A 113 -8.53 -23.53 -8.38
CA ALA A 113 -7.91 -24.82 -8.61
C ALA A 113 -7.80 -25.56 -7.27
N PRO A 114 -8.15 -26.86 -7.19
CA PRO A 114 -7.97 -27.63 -5.96
C PRO A 114 -6.49 -27.61 -5.56
N ALA A 115 -6.23 -27.47 -4.25
CA ALA A 115 -4.88 -27.41 -3.67
C ALA A 115 -4.12 -28.71 -3.98
N THR A 116 -3.45 -28.76 -5.13
CA THR A 116 -2.50 -29.81 -5.49
C THR A 116 -1.09 -29.33 -5.15
N GLU A 117 -0.41 -30.11 -4.34
CA GLU A 117 0.97 -29.89 -3.90
C GLU A 117 1.88 -29.79 -5.14
N ASP A 118 2.77 -28.76 -5.14
CA ASP A 118 3.90 -28.62 -6.09
C ASP A 118 3.64 -28.32 -7.58
N VAL A 119 2.64 -27.49 -7.91
CA VAL A 119 2.51 -26.98 -9.28
C VAL A 119 3.64 -25.97 -9.56
N PRO A 120 4.46 -26.13 -10.62
CA PRO A 120 5.53 -25.20 -10.98
C PRO A 120 4.99 -23.78 -11.28
N LEU A 121 5.80 -22.75 -10.99
CA LEU A 121 5.43 -21.35 -11.28
C LEU A 121 5.05 -21.14 -12.76
N SER A 122 5.77 -21.78 -13.69
CA SER A 122 5.49 -21.71 -15.12
C SER A 122 4.08 -22.19 -15.49
N GLU A 123 3.58 -23.23 -14.85
CA GLU A 123 2.25 -23.76 -15.08
C GLU A 123 1.18 -22.85 -14.48
N ARG A 124 1.42 -22.28 -13.30
CA ARG A 124 0.52 -21.28 -12.67
C ARG A 124 0.42 -20.01 -13.52
N LEU A 125 1.53 -19.50 -14.03
CA LEU A 125 1.54 -18.36 -14.93
C LEU A 125 0.84 -18.67 -16.26
N SER A 126 0.98 -19.90 -16.77
CA SER A 126 0.24 -20.33 -17.97
C SER A 126 -1.27 -20.37 -17.72
N SER A 127 -1.70 -20.86 -16.57
CA SER A 127 -3.12 -20.87 -16.16
C SER A 127 -3.66 -19.45 -16.00
N LEU A 128 -2.90 -18.56 -15.36
CA LEU A 128 -3.24 -17.14 -15.24
C LEU A 128 -3.39 -16.49 -16.62
N ARG A 129 -2.46 -16.75 -17.54
CA ARG A 129 -2.52 -16.25 -18.90
C ARG A 129 -3.81 -16.65 -19.62
N VAL A 130 -4.20 -17.92 -19.53
CA VAL A 130 -5.44 -18.43 -20.13
C VAL A 130 -6.65 -17.74 -19.51
N ALA A 131 -6.68 -17.60 -18.18
CA ALA A 131 -7.74 -16.94 -17.46
C ALA A 131 -7.85 -15.45 -17.84
N GLU A 132 -6.74 -14.72 -17.88
CA GLU A 132 -6.73 -13.29 -18.26
C GLU A 132 -7.13 -13.06 -19.71
N LEU A 133 -6.72 -13.91 -20.65
CA LEU A 133 -7.15 -13.82 -22.06
C LEU A 133 -8.65 -14.09 -22.26
N ALA A 134 -9.26 -14.87 -21.38
CA ALA A 134 -10.71 -15.13 -21.37
C ALA A 134 -11.51 -14.03 -20.64
N ARG A 135 -10.86 -13.23 -19.82
CA ARG A 135 -11.49 -12.24 -18.96
C ARG A 135 -11.97 -11.01 -19.72
N ARG A 136 -13.15 -10.46 -19.34
CA ARG A 136 -13.77 -9.30 -19.99
C ARG A 136 -14.02 -8.13 -19.05
N ASP A 137 -13.74 -8.29 -17.76
CA ASP A 137 -14.05 -7.34 -16.70
C ASP A 137 -12.83 -6.50 -16.26
N ARG A 138 -11.69 -6.61 -16.96
CA ARG A 138 -10.54 -5.73 -16.71
C ARG A 138 -10.83 -4.33 -17.22
N LEU A 139 -10.37 -3.35 -16.44
CA LEU A 139 -10.40 -1.96 -16.85
C LEU A 139 -9.46 -1.77 -18.05
N VAL A 140 -10.01 -1.32 -19.15
CA VAL A 140 -9.28 -0.94 -20.35
C VAL A 140 -9.38 0.57 -20.48
N TYR A 141 -8.24 1.23 -20.66
CA TYR A 141 -8.22 2.65 -20.90
C TYR A 141 -8.56 2.90 -22.38
N GLU A 142 -9.60 3.69 -22.62
CA GLU A 142 -9.93 4.18 -23.96
C GLU A 142 -9.13 5.47 -24.18
N ASP A 143 -8.14 5.40 -25.07
CA ASP A 143 -7.30 6.55 -25.37
C ASP A 143 -8.12 7.66 -26.02
N THR A 144 -8.28 8.77 -25.32
CA THR A 144 -9.03 9.95 -25.81
C THR A 144 -8.18 10.83 -26.72
N GLY A 145 -6.88 10.55 -26.84
CA GLY A 145 -5.92 11.39 -27.57
C GLY A 145 -5.56 12.69 -26.84
N GLU A 146 -5.96 12.84 -25.59
CA GLU A 146 -5.60 13.97 -24.76
C GLU A 146 -4.19 13.79 -24.15
N ASP A 147 -3.50 14.92 -23.93
CA ASP A 147 -2.20 14.92 -23.29
C ASP A 147 -2.27 14.35 -21.84
N PRO A 148 -1.22 13.68 -21.36
CA PRO A 148 -1.17 13.19 -20.00
C PRO A 148 -1.38 14.29 -18.95
N VAL A 149 -2.16 13.99 -17.90
CA VAL A 149 -2.32 14.88 -16.74
C VAL A 149 -1.02 14.96 -15.95
N LEU A 150 -0.34 13.82 -15.82
CA LEU A 150 0.97 13.73 -15.19
C LEU A 150 1.93 12.96 -16.08
N GLU A 151 3.12 13.51 -16.30
CA GLU A 151 4.20 12.82 -17.00
C GLU A 151 5.50 13.00 -16.20
N VAL A 152 6.08 11.91 -15.78
CA VAL A 152 7.35 11.84 -15.06
C VAL A 152 8.42 11.31 -16.00
N LYS A 153 9.50 12.07 -16.18
CA LYS A 153 10.59 11.73 -17.11
C LYS A 153 11.92 11.67 -16.38
N ASN A 154 12.55 10.51 -16.40
CA ASN A 154 13.88 10.27 -15.85
C ASN A 154 14.07 10.79 -14.41
N LEU A 155 13.01 10.68 -13.59
CA LEU A 155 13.03 11.15 -12.21
C LEU A 155 14.12 10.44 -11.41
N THR A 156 15.01 11.23 -10.83
CA THR A 156 16.08 10.74 -9.97
C THR A 156 16.05 11.51 -8.66
N ILE A 157 16.08 10.78 -7.54
CA ILE A 157 16.00 11.36 -6.19
C ILE A 157 17.09 10.77 -5.33
N ALA A 158 17.90 11.63 -4.72
CA ALA A 158 18.93 11.26 -3.75
C ALA A 158 18.78 12.07 -2.46
N PHE A 159 19.25 11.48 -1.36
CA PHE A 159 19.34 12.14 -0.04
C PHE A 159 20.80 12.11 0.41
N PRO A 160 21.65 13.08 -0.03
CA PRO A 160 23.09 13.05 0.21
C PRO A 160 23.48 13.00 1.69
N GLU A 161 22.71 13.64 2.55
CA GLU A 161 22.96 13.67 4.00
C GLU A 161 22.74 12.31 4.69
N GLN A 162 21.84 11.47 4.14
CA GLN A 162 21.44 10.20 4.76
C GLN A 162 22.09 8.98 4.07
N HIS A 163 22.21 9.04 2.73
CA HIS A 163 22.62 7.91 1.90
C HIS A 163 23.79 8.22 0.95
N GLY A 164 24.45 9.39 1.13
CA GLY A 164 25.52 9.82 0.23
C GLY A 164 25.02 10.07 -1.20
N GLU A 165 25.84 9.80 -2.20
CA GLU A 165 25.52 10.04 -3.62
C GLU A 165 24.61 8.96 -4.25
N VAL A 166 23.99 8.10 -3.45
CA VAL A 166 23.15 7.02 -3.96
C VAL A 166 21.76 7.55 -4.33
N ASN A 167 21.32 7.25 -5.54
CA ASN A 167 19.98 7.56 -5.99
C ASN A 167 18.98 6.56 -5.39
N ILE A 168 18.06 7.02 -4.56
CA ILE A 168 16.97 6.18 -4.01
C ILE A 168 15.94 5.89 -5.11
N VAL A 169 15.60 6.89 -5.92
CA VAL A 169 14.85 6.76 -7.16
C VAL A 169 15.81 7.07 -8.29
N ASP A 170 15.86 6.20 -9.30
CA ASP A 170 16.89 6.24 -10.33
C ASP A 170 16.28 6.17 -11.74
N GLY A 171 15.98 7.36 -12.32
CA GLY A 171 15.49 7.58 -13.68
C GLY A 171 14.14 6.92 -13.95
N VAL A 172 13.24 7.04 -13.04
CA VAL A 172 11.89 6.55 -13.18
C VAL A 172 11.12 7.41 -14.17
N SER A 173 10.40 6.74 -15.09
CA SER A 173 9.54 7.40 -16.06
C SER A 173 8.20 6.69 -16.13
N PHE A 174 7.11 7.47 -16.05
CA PHE A 174 5.74 7.00 -16.23
C PHE A 174 4.83 8.17 -16.57
N SER A 175 3.63 7.89 -17.05
CA SER A 175 2.61 8.91 -17.33
C SER A 175 1.23 8.45 -16.89
N VAL A 176 0.33 9.39 -16.69
CA VAL A 176 -1.08 9.13 -16.33
C VAL A 176 -1.95 10.04 -17.16
N ARG A 177 -2.90 9.46 -17.87
CA ARG A 177 -3.84 10.16 -18.75
C ARG A 177 -5.10 10.60 -17.98
N PRO A 178 -5.90 11.53 -18.52
CA PRO A 178 -7.18 11.90 -17.92
C PRO A 178 -8.08 10.69 -17.66
N GLY A 179 -8.63 10.54 -16.46
CA GLY A 179 -9.50 9.41 -16.09
C GLY A 179 -8.81 8.05 -15.97
N GLU A 180 -7.50 7.96 -16.23
CA GLU A 180 -6.72 6.74 -16.07
C GLU A 180 -6.36 6.49 -14.60
N THR A 181 -6.36 5.23 -14.18
CA THR A 181 -5.67 4.79 -12.98
C THR A 181 -4.39 4.06 -13.38
N MET A 182 -3.23 4.57 -12.98
CA MET A 182 -1.95 3.93 -13.10
C MET A 182 -1.54 3.35 -11.74
N GLY A 183 -1.27 2.05 -11.68
CA GLY A 183 -0.77 1.36 -10.50
C GLY A 183 0.76 1.43 -10.43
N LEU A 184 1.29 1.85 -9.28
CA LEU A 184 2.72 1.84 -9.00
C LEU A 184 3.00 0.77 -7.94
N VAL A 185 3.62 -0.35 -8.35
CA VAL A 185 3.74 -1.56 -7.54
C VAL A 185 5.20 -1.93 -7.28
N GLY A 186 5.47 -2.54 -6.14
CA GLY A 186 6.79 -3.08 -5.78
C GLY A 186 6.91 -3.30 -4.27
N GLU A 187 7.95 -3.99 -3.83
CA GLU A 187 8.23 -4.23 -2.40
C GLU A 187 8.41 -2.91 -1.63
N SER A 188 8.27 -2.97 -0.29
CA SER A 188 8.51 -1.81 0.58
C SER A 188 9.95 -1.30 0.42
N GLY A 189 10.14 0.01 0.45
CA GLY A 189 11.45 0.63 0.29
C GLY A 189 11.91 0.83 -1.18
N CYS A 190 11.13 0.42 -2.19
CA CYS A 190 11.54 0.58 -3.59
C CYS A 190 11.34 1.99 -4.19
N GLY A 191 11.00 3.00 -3.37
CA GLY A 191 10.93 4.40 -3.82
C GLY A 191 9.56 4.90 -4.29
N LYS A 192 8.49 4.09 -4.21
CA LYS A 192 7.12 4.46 -4.66
C LYS A 192 6.60 5.73 -3.98
N SER A 193 6.51 5.71 -2.65
CA SER A 193 6.02 6.85 -1.86
C SER A 193 6.90 8.09 -2.02
N ILE A 194 8.23 7.90 -2.14
CA ILE A 194 9.17 8.99 -2.39
C ILE A 194 8.88 9.64 -3.75
N SER A 195 8.58 8.85 -4.79
CA SER A 195 8.20 9.35 -6.10
C SER A 195 6.87 10.13 -6.04
N SER A 196 5.88 9.64 -5.30
CA SER A 196 4.60 10.34 -5.08
C SER A 196 4.79 11.66 -4.31
N MET A 197 5.62 11.64 -3.27
CA MET A 197 5.97 12.87 -2.53
C MET A 197 6.73 13.88 -3.39
N ALA A 198 7.57 13.44 -4.34
CA ALA A 198 8.23 14.32 -5.29
C ALA A 198 7.22 15.03 -6.20
N VAL A 199 6.22 14.30 -6.74
CA VAL A 199 5.12 14.87 -7.52
C VAL A 199 4.36 15.93 -6.70
N MET A 200 4.11 15.65 -5.42
CA MET A 200 3.44 16.59 -4.54
C MET A 200 4.34 17.71 -4.03
N GLY A 201 5.66 17.70 -4.31
CA GLY A 201 6.63 18.66 -3.77
C GLY A 201 6.71 18.65 -2.24
N LEU A 202 6.60 17.48 -1.64
CA LEU A 202 6.60 17.25 -0.19
C LEU A 202 7.92 16.67 0.33
N LEU A 203 8.92 16.51 -0.55
CA LEU A 203 10.23 16.07 -0.13
C LEU A 203 10.96 17.18 0.66
N PRO A 204 11.83 16.79 1.61
CA PRO A 204 12.60 17.77 2.38
C PRO A 204 13.58 18.53 1.46
N PRO A 205 13.98 19.77 1.82
CA PRO A 205 14.91 20.57 1.02
C PRO A 205 16.29 19.93 0.81
N SER A 206 16.67 18.96 1.65
CA SER A 206 17.91 18.19 1.52
C SER A 206 17.85 17.15 0.38
N ALA A 207 16.66 16.86 -0.17
CA ALA A 207 16.51 15.95 -1.29
C ALA A 207 17.04 16.62 -2.58
N ARG A 208 17.91 15.90 -3.30
CA ARG A 208 18.35 16.27 -4.62
C ARG A 208 17.45 15.59 -5.65
N ILE A 209 16.70 16.37 -6.41
CA ILE A 209 15.76 15.89 -7.42
C ILE A 209 16.25 16.33 -8.80
N SER A 210 16.23 15.43 -9.78
CA SER A 210 16.52 15.72 -11.19
C SER A 210 15.56 14.94 -12.11
N GLY A 211 15.54 15.33 -13.38
CA GLY A 211 14.55 14.86 -14.35
C GLY A 211 13.43 15.89 -14.52
N GLU A 212 12.27 15.47 -15.00
CA GLU A 212 11.13 16.34 -15.23
C GLU A 212 9.86 15.70 -14.60
N ILE A 213 9.04 16.55 -13.99
CA ILE A 213 7.70 16.17 -13.56
C ILE A 213 6.74 17.17 -14.19
N LEU A 214 6.07 16.77 -15.25
CA LEU A 214 5.15 17.60 -16.00
C LEU A 214 3.72 17.36 -15.51
N PHE A 215 3.11 18.37 -14.93
CA PHE A 215 1.70 18.40 -14.60
C PHE A 215 0.95 19.27 -15.60
N LYS A 216 0.06 18.70 -16.41
CA LYS A 216 -0.62 19.38 -17.52
C LYS A 216 0.39 20.15 -18.40
N GLY A 217 1.49 19.51 -18.77
CA GLY A 217 2.56 20.08 -19.59
C GLY A 217 3.50 21.09 -18.90
N ARG A 218 3.29 21.43 -17.63
CA ARG A 218 4.14 22.37 -16.89
C ARG A 218 5.08 21.61 -15.94
N ASN A 219 6.38 21.86 -16.01
CA ASN A 219 7.35 21.25 -15.11
C ASN A 219 7.23 21.79 -13.70
N ILE A 220 6.75 20.98 -12.76
CA ILE A 220 6.53 21.38 -11.37
C ILE A 220 7.82 21.58 -10.59
N LEU A 221 8.94 20.98 -11.03
CA LEU A 221 10.26 21.16 -10.39
C LEU A 221 10.82 22.58 -10.61
N GLU A 222 10.34 23.31 -11.63
CA GLU A 222 10.73 24.67 -11.95
C GLU A 222 9.81 25.73 -11.31
N MET A 223 8.71 25.30 -10.69
CA MET A 223 7.74 26.17 -10.05
C MET A 223 8.26 26.73 -8.74
N THR A 224 7.86 27.96 -8.45
CA THR A 224 8.05 28.54 -7.13
C THR A 224 7.23 27.78 -6.07
N PRO A 225 7.62 27.79 -4.79
CA PRO A 225 6.81 27.19 -3.72
C PRO A 225 5.38 27.69 -3.65
N ALA A 226 5.13 28.96 -4.03
CA ALA A 226 3.80 29.55 -4.05
C ALA A 226 2.93 28.96 -5.18
N GLU A 227 3.49 28.81 -6.38
CA GLU A 227 2.80 28.19 -7.52
C GLU A 227 2.50 26.71 -7.22
N HIS A 228 3.45 25.99 -6.66
CA HIS A 228 3.25 24.58 -6.29
C HIS A 228 2.18 24.44 -5.18
N ASN A 229 2.17 25.34 -4.20
CA ASN A 229 1.11 25.38 -3.17
C ASN A 229 -0.27 25.65 -3.75
N ALA A 230 -0.37 26.42 -4.84
CA ALA A 230 -1.64 26.69 -5.50
C ALA A 230 -2.22 25.44 -6.18
N LEU A 231 -1.37 24.51 -6.65
CA LEU A 231 -1.79 23.25 -7.23
C LEU A 231 -2.24 22.24 -6.17
N ARG A 232 -1.55 22.20 -5.03
CA ARG A 232 -1.81 21.24 -3.94
C ARG A 232 -3.19 21.42 -3.32
N GLY A 233 -3.93 20.33 -3.21
CA GLY A 233 -5.29 20.34 -2.65
C GLY A 233 -6.31 21.04 -3.55
N HIS A 234 -5.92 21.50 -4.74
CA HIS A 234 -6.81 22.02 -5.76
C HIS A 234 -6.80 21.15 -7.00
N GLU A 235 -5.71 21.19 -7.77
CA GLU A 235 -5.61 20.38 -8.98
C GLU A 235 -4.97 19.00 -8.73
N MET A 236 -4.13 18.92 -7.69
CA MET A 236 -3.52 17.68 -7.23
C MET A 236 -3.86 17.42 -5.76
N SER A 237 -4.26 16.22 -5.43
CA SER A 237 -4.50 15.81 -4.04
C SER A 237 -3.81 14.49 -3.73
N MET A 238 -3.64 14.21 -2.44
CA MET A 238 -2.99 12.99 -1.97
C MET A 238 -3.81 12.36 -0.84
N VAL A 239 -4.03 11.05 -0.95
CA VAL A 239 -4.56 10.19 0.11
C VAL A 239 -3.38 9.44 0.70
N TYR A 240 -3.09 9.66 1.98
CA TYR A 240 -1.96 9.08 2.68
C TYR A 240 -2.25 7.67 3.22
N GLN A 241 -1.19 6.92 3.47
CA GLN A 241 -1.20 5.56 3.97
C GLN A 241 -1.90 5.41 5.33
N ASP A 242 -1.64 6.33 6.26
CA ASP A 242 -2.18 6.26 7.62
C ASP A 242 -3.29 7.31 7.83
N ALA A 243 -4.51 6.81 7.85
CA ALA A 243 -5.69 7.65 8.11
C ALA A 243 -5.72 8.23 9.53
N LEU A 244 -5.14 7.53 10.51
CA LEU A 244 -5.17 7.99 11.89
C LEU A 244 -4.25 9.18 12.12
N SER A 245 -3.04 9.14 11.58
CA SER A 245 -2.07 10.24 11.68
C SER A 245 -2.41 11.43 10.79
N SER A 246 -3.20 11.21 9.72
CA SER A 246 -3.59 12.26 8.76
C SER A 246 -4.74 13.13 9.26
N LEU A 247 -5.57 12.64 10.17
CA LEU A 247 -6.65 13.39 10.80
C LEU A 247 -6.20 13.94 12.15
N ASN A 248 -6.60 15.19 12.46
CA ASN A 248 -6.33 15.76 13.79
C ASN A 248 -7.24 15.11 14.83
N PRO A 249 -6.72 14.31 15.78
CA PRO A 249 -7.55 13.55 16.73
C PRO A 249 -8.33 14.44 17.70
N SER A 250 -7.92 15.71 17.91
CA SER A 250 -8.52 16.66 18.83
C SER A 250 -9.58 17.56 18.16
N MET A 251 -9.88 17.33 16.87
CA MET A 251 -10.84 18.14 16.12
C MET A 251 -11.94 17.29 15.52
N LEU A 252 -13.18 17.77 15.64
CA LEU A 252 -14.32 17.15 14.95
C LEU A 252 -14.11 17.15 13.43
N ILE A 253 -14.63 16.13 12.74
CA ILE A 253 -14.56 16.00 11.29
C ILE A 253 -15.12 17.25 10.60
N ARG A 254 -16.27 17.79 11.09
CA ARG A 254 -16.84 19.03 10.52
C ARG A 254 -15.87 20.21 10.50
N THR A 255 -15.05 20.35 11.55
CA THR A 255 -14.11 21.46 11.67
C THR A 255 -12.95 21.30 10.68
N GLN A 256 -12.46 20.06 10.53
CA GLN A 256 -11.40 19.74 9.57
C GLN A 256 -11.88 19.93 8.12
N MET A 257 -13.07 19.44 7.78
CA MET A 257 -13.66 19.63 6.44
C MET A 257 -13.97 21.11 6.16
N ALA A 258 -14.50 21.85 7.14
CA ALA A 258 -14.74 23.30 6.99
C ALA A 258 -13.46 24.08 6.68
N GLN A 259 -12.33 23.72 7.28
CA GLN A 259 -11.04 24.34 6.97
C GLN A 259 -10.59 24.13 5.52
N LEU A 260 -10.89 22.95 4.95
CA LEU A 260 -10.60 22.64 3.56
C LEU A 260 -11.55 23.39 2.62
N SER A 261 -12.86 23.39 2.92
CA SER A 261 -13.88 24.10 2.15
C SER A 261 -13.62 25.62 2.13
N ALA A 262 -13.18 26.20 3.24
CA ALA A 262 -12.82 27.61 3.33
C ALA A 262 -11.64 28.02 2.41
N ARG A 263 -10.83 27.05 1.98
CA ARG A 263 -9.74 27.25 1.02
C ARG A 263 -10.19 27.16 -0.45
N GLY A 264 -11.50 27.15 -0.71
CA GLY A 264 -12.09 27.13 -2.06
C GLY A 264 -12.66 25.76 -2.45
N GLY A 265 -13.27 25.03 -1.51
CA GLY A 265 -14.00 23.81 -1.81
C GLY A 265 -15.20 24.07 -2.71
N THR A 266 -15.44 23.19 -3.69
CA THR A 266 -16.53 23.27 -4.65
C THR A 266 -17.78 22.57 -4.16
N ARG A 267 -17.63 21.62 -3.21
CA ARG A 267 -18.70 20.81 -2.63
C ARG A 267 -18.83 21.04 -1.14
N SER A 268 -20.04 20.86 -0.61
CA SER A 268 -20.28 20.87 0.83
C SER A 268 -19.67 19.65 1.51
N ALA A 269 -19.43 19.73 2.81
CA ALA A 269 -18.94 18.60 3.59
C ALA A 269 -19.96 17.46 3.60
N GLU A 270 -21.25 17.76 3.61
CA GLU A 270 -22.34 16.81 3.54
C GLU A 270 -22.33 16.04 2.22
N GLU A 271 -22.25 16.74 1.08
CA GLU A 271 -22.19 16.12 -0.26
C GLU A 271 -20.96 15.22 -0.40
N LEU A 272 -19.80 15.63 0.13
CA LEU A 272 -18.57 14.84 0.09
C LEU A 272 -18.69 13.55 0.91
N LEU A 273 -19.31 13.62 2.08
CA LEU A 273 -19.53 12.43 2.93
C LEU A 273 -20.56 11.48 2.32
N GLU A 274 -21.64 12.00 1.74
CA GLU A 274 -22.60 11.19 1.00
C GLU A 274 -21.93 10.49 -0.21
N LEU A 275 -21.06 11.20 -0.90
CA LEU A 275 -20.31 10.68 -2.06
C LEU A 275 -19.44 9.47 -1.69
N VAL A 276 -18.88 9.43 -0.48
CA VAL A 276 -18.09 8.30 0.02
C VAL A 276 -18.90 7.29 0.83
N GLY A 277 -20.24 7.41 0.84
CA GLY A 277 -21.15 6.48 1.50
C GLY A 277 -21.14 6.56 3.03
N LEU A 278 -20.89 7.74 3.60
CA LEU A 278 -20.95 8.00 5.04
C LEU A 278 -22.17 8.87 5.38
N ASP A 279 -22.81 8.61 6.54
CA ASP A 279 -23.86 9.49 7.07
C ASP A 279 -23.24 10.84 7.50
N PRO A 280 -23.62 11.97 6.83
CA PRO A 280 -23.02 13.25 7.14
C PRO A 280 -23.35 13.73 8.55
N LYS A 281 -24.58 13.50 9.04
CA LYS A 281 -25.03 14.01 10.34
C LYS A 281 -24.24 13.40 11.49
N ARG A 282 -23.97 12.11 11.41
CA ARG A 282 -23.17 11.38 12.39
C ARG A 282 -21.69 11.72 12.23
N THR A 283 -21.16 11.57 11.02
CA THR A 283 -19.72 11.71 10.76
C THR A 283 -19.19 13.11 11.07
N LEU A 284 -19.93 14.17 10.72
CA LEU A 284 -19.52 15.55 10.99
C LEU A 284 -19.42 15.90 12.48
N ARG A 285 -20.14 15.17 13.33
CA ARG A 285 -20.14 15.35 14.79
C ARG A 285 -19.14 14.45 15.50
N SER A 286 -18.51 13.53 14.79
CA SER A 286 -17.55 12.58 15.35
C SER A 286 -16.15 13.13 15.35
N TYR A 287 -15.34 12.66 16.29
CA TYR A 287 -13.89 12.75 16.28
C TYR A 287 -13.29 11.60 15.48
N PRO A 288 -12.06 11.72 14.96
CA PRO A 288 -11.42 10.65 14.21
C PRO A 288 -11.35 9.29 14.95
N HIS A 289 -11.14 9.29 16.26
CA HIS A 289 -11.03 8.09 17.06
C HIS A 289 -12.37 7.36 17.27
N GLU A 290 -13.51 8.02 17.06
CA GLU A 290 -14.86 7.45 17.12
C GLU A 290 -15.26 6.75 15.82
N LEU A 291 -14.47 6.87 14.77
CA LEU A 291 -14.70 6.28 13.45
C LEU A 291 -13.90 4.98 13.29
N SER A 292 -14.46 3.97 12.64
CA SER A 292 -13.73 2.78 12.22
C SER A 292 -12.60 3.12 11.25
N GLY A 293 -11.64 2.22 11.05
CA GLY A 293 -10.54 2.41 10.10
C GLY A 293 -11.03 2.73 8.69
N GLY A 294 -12.01 1.98 8.19
CA GLY A 294 -12.62 2.22 6.88
C GLY A 294 -13.39 3.53 6.79
N GLN A 295 -14.08 3.95 7.85
CA GLN A 295 -14.77 5.24 7.90
C GLN A 295 -13.75 6.40 7.87
N ARG A 296 -12.66 6.32 8.64
CA ARG A 296 -11.57 7.30 8.60
C ARG A 296 -10.96 7.41 7.21
N GLN A 297 -10.72 6.28 6.56
CA GLN A 297 -10.19 6.26 5.19
C GLN A 297 -11.13 6.94 4.20
N ARG A 298 -12.44 6.65 4.29
CA ARG A 298 -13.47 7.31 3.46
C ARG A 298 -13.53 8.81 3.72
N VAL A 299 -13.38 9.28 4.97
CA VAL A 299 -13.28 10.71 5.30
C VAL A 299 -12.06 11.34 4.64
N LEU A 300 -10.88 10.69 4.67
CA LEU A 300 -9.69 11.21 3.97
C LEU A 300 -9.89 11.30 2.47
N ILE A 301 -10.53 10.30 1.86
CA ILE A 301 -10.88 10.33 0.43
C ILE A 301 -11.82 11.50 0.16
N ALA A 302 -12.86 11.71 0.98
CA ALA A 302 -13.75 12.87 0.86
C ALA A 302 -13.01 14.20 0.95
N MET A 303 -12.08 14.32 1.91
CA MET A 303 -11.24 15.51 2.07
C MET A 303 -10.33 15.75 0.86
N ALA A 304 -9.76 14.71 0.28
CA ALA A 304 -8.92 14.81 -0.91
C ALA A 304 -9.70 15.31 -2.14
N LEU A 305 -11.01 15.06 -2.19
CA LEU A 305 -11.89 15.44 -3.31
C LEU A 305 -12.60 16.79 -3.11
N THR A 306 -12.29 17.54 -2.03
CA THR A 306 -12.99 18.79 -1.67
C THR A 306 -12.97 19.84 -2.77
N ARG A 307 -11.96 19.85 -3.63
CA ARG A 307 -11.75 20.89 -4.68
C ARG A 307 -11.71 20.32 -6.10
N ASP A 308 -12.32 19.16 -6.34
CA ASP A 308 -12.39 18.48 -7.62
C ASP A 308 -11.02 18.35 -8.33
N PRO A 309 -10.05 17.66 -7.72
CA PRO A 309 -8.70 17.56 -8.28
C PRO A 309 -8.69 16.81 -9.61
N SER A 310 -7.81 17.23 -10.54
CA SER A 310 -7.56 16.52 -11.79
C SER A 310 -6.69 15.26 -11.59
N LEU A 311 -5.89 15.24 -10.52
CA LEU A 311 -4.99 14.14 -10.17
C LEU A 311 -5.10 13.79 -8.67
N VAL A 312 -5.30 12.51 -8.40
CA VAL A 312 -5.27 11.95 -7.04
C VAL A 312 -4.10 10.97 -6.94
N LEU A 313 -3.20 11.20 -5.98
CA LEU A 313 -2.17 10.23 -5.59
C LEU A 313 -2.66 9.48 -4.36
N ALA A 314 -2.87 8.18 -4.47
CA ALA A 314 -3.29 7.32 -3.37
C ALA A 314 -2.09 6.44 -2.95
N ASP A 315 -1.43 6.82 -1.86
CA ASP A 315 -0.23 6.12 -1.36
C ASP A 315 -0.62 5.11 -0.31
N GLU A 316 -0.66 3.85 -0.68
CA GLU A 316 -1.05 2.70 0.13
C GLU A 316 -2.34 2.93 0.94
N PRO A 317 -3.44 3.38 0.33
CA PRO A 317 -4.63 3.86 1.05
C PRO A 317 -5.42 2.74 1.75
N THR A 318 -5.01 1.50 1.60
CA THR A 318 -5.67 0.32 2.16
C THR A 318 -4.81 -0.44 3.16
N THR A 319 -3.58 0.01 3.41
CA THR A 319 -2.70 -0.58 4.44
C THR A 319 -3.34 -0.42 5.82
N ALA A 320 -3.26 -1.45 6.64
CA ALA A 320 -3.89 -1.56 7.96
C ALA A 320 -5.44 -1.65 7.96
N LEU A 321 -6.06 -1.95 6.82
CA LEU A 321 -7.49 -2.30 6.73
C LEU A 321 -7.64 -3.81 6.56
N ASP A 322 -8.73 -4.36 7.08
CA ASP A 322 -9.09 -5.75 6.79
C ASP A 322 -9.51 -5.94 5.32
N VAL A 323 -9.45 -7.18 4.83
CA VAL A 323 -9.65 -7.51 3.41
C VAL A 323 -11.00 -7.03 2.87
N THR A 324 -12.06 -7.12 3.68
CA THR A 324 -13.40 -6.69 3.29
C THR A 324 -13.47 -5.18 3.11
N VAL A 325 -12.90 -4.43 4.05
CA VAL A 325 -12.85 -2.97 4.01
C VAL A 325 -11.91 -2.49 2.89
N GLN A 326 -10.80 -3.20 2.63
CA GLN A 326 -9.93 -2.92 1.48
C GLN A 326 -10.71 -2.97 0.17
N LYS A 327 -11.49 -4.04 -0.05
CA LYS A 327 -12.34 -4.18 -1.25
C LYS A 327 -13.29 -2.99 -1.37
N GLN A 328 -14.00 -2.64 -0.30
CA GLN A 328 -14.94 -1.51 -0.30
C GLN A 328 -14.28 -0.17 -0.64
N VAL A 329 -13.04 0.08 -0.18
CA VAL A 329 -12.29 1.30 -0.49
C VAL A 329 -11.86 1.31 -1.95
N ILE A 330 -11.44 0.17 -2.51
CA ILE A 330 -11.08 0.04 -3.92
C ILE A 330 -12.28 0.28 -4.83
N ASP A 331 -13.42 -0.37 -4.54
CA ASP A 331 -14.65 -0.20 -5.30
C ASP A 331 -15.11 1.26 -5.26
N LEU A 332 -15.05 1.90 -4.08
CA LEU A 332 -15.33 3.32 -3.92
C LEU A 332 -14.41 4.22 -4.77
N LEU A 333 -13.10 3.98 -4.75
CA LEU A 333 -12.16 4.77 -5.54
C LEU A 333 -12.41 4.65 -7.04
N ASN A 334 -12.75 3.46 -7.53
CA ASN A 334 -13.14 3.24 -8.91
C ASN A 334 -14.43 4.01 -9.27
N GLU A 335 -15.47 3.88 -8.44
CA GLU A 335 -16.75 4.59 -8.65
C GLU A 335 -16.54 6.12 -8.67
N LEU A 336 -15.74 6.64 -7.72
CA LEU A 336 -15.42 8.06 -7.64
C LEU A 336 -14.64 8.55 -8.86
N ARG A 337 -13.65 7.77 -9.32
CA ARG A 337 -12.88 8.09 -10.54
C ARG A 337 -13.79 8.14 -11.77
N GLU A 338 -14.66 7.15 -11.97
CA GLU A 338 -15.61 7.12 -13.10
C GLU A 338 -16.58 8.29 -13.05
N LYS A 339 -17.07 8.61 -11.87
CA LYS A 339 -18.06 9.67 -11.67
C LYS A 339 -17.49 11.09 -11.77
N LEU A 340 -16.26 11.29 -11.34
CA LEU A 340 -15.61 12.62 -11.25
C LEU A 340 -14.55 12.85 -12.32
N GLY A 341 -14.07 11.80 -13.02
CA GLY A 341 -13.16 11.90 -14.15
C GLY A 341 -11.70 12.24 -13.79
N PHE A 342 -11.28 12.15 -12.54
CA PHE A 342 -9.88 12.42 -12.17
C PHE A 342 -8.94 11.30 -12.62
N ALA A 343 -7.70 11.67 -12.90
CA ALA A 343 -6.58 10.73 -13.06
C ALA A 343 -6.08 10.24 -11.69
N MET A 344 -5.64 8.99 -11.59
CA MET A 344 -5.16 8.43 -10.32
C MET A 344 -3.82 7.71 -10.46
N VAL A 345 -2.87 8.00 -9.55
CA VAL A 345 -1.71 7.14 -9.27
C VAL A 345 -2.01 6.36 -8.01
N PHE A 346 -2.13 5.06 -8.13
CA PHE A 346 -2.40 4.18 -6.99
C PHE A 346 -1.14 3.40 -6.63
N VAL A 347 -0.58 3.71 -5.47
CA VAL A 347 0.64 3.07 -4.95
C VAL A 347 0.26 1.93 -4.01
N SER A 348 0.83 0.76 -4.23
CA SER A 348 0.66 -0.40 -3.35
C SER A 348 1.84 -1.37 -3.47
N HIS A 349 2.02 -2.21 -2.48
CA HIS A 349 2.87 -3.39 -2.56
C HIS A 349 2.10 -4.65 -3.02
N ASP A 350 0.77 -4.58 -3.09
CA ASP A 350 -0.10 -5.68 -3.49
C ASP A 350 -0.51 -5.56 -4.96
N LEU A 351 0.13 -6.38 -5.80
CA LEU A 351 -0.14 -6.43 -7.24
C LEU A 351 -1.56 -6.91 -7.55
N ALA A 352 -2.12 -7.86 -6.75
CA ALA A 352 -3.47 -8.37 -6.96
C ALA A 352 -4.52 -7.28 -6.70
N LEU A 353 -4.31 -6.48 -5.67
CA LEU A 353 -5.17 -5.35 -5.34
C LEU A 353 -5.14 -4.29 -6.45
N VAL A 354 -3.95 -3.92 -6.91
CA VAL A 354 -3.76 -2.94 -7.98
C VAL A 354 -4.39 -3.41 -9.29
N ALA A 355 -4.28 -4.70 -9.59
CA ALA A 355 -4.85 -5.27 -10.80
C ALA A 355 -6.39 -5.16 -10.90
N LYS A 356 -7.09 -4.87 -9.79
CA LYS A 356 -8.55 -4.69 -9.75
C LYS A 356 -8.99 -3.27 -10.16
N LEU A 357 -8.09 -2.29 -10.04
CA LEU A 357 -8.46 -0.87 -10.24
C LEU A 357 -7.57 -0.13 -11.25
N ALA A 358 -6.41 -0.68 -11.61
CA ALA A 358 -5.49 -0.01 -12.51
C ALA A 358 -5.72 -0.43 -13.97
N HIS A 359 -5.70 0.54 -14.88
CA HIS A 359 -5.69 0.30 -16.32
C HIS A 359 -4.31 -0.12 -16.79
N ARG A 360 -3.26 0.44 -16.16
CA ARG A 360 -1.87 0.18 -16.45
C ARG A 360 -1.07 0.07 -15.15
N ILE A 361 -0.07 -0.79 -15.14
CA ILE A 361 0.79 -1.03 -13.98
C ILE A 361 2.23 -0.73 -14.34
N THR A 362 2.91 -0.01 -13.44
CA THR A 362 4.34 0.21 -13.43
C THR A 362 4.94 -0.49 -12.23
N VAL A 363 5.80 -1.46 -12.47
CA VAL A 363 6.48 -2.25 -11.43
C VAL A 363 7.83 -1.63 -11.14
N MET A 364 8.08 -1.32 -9.86
CA MET A 364 9.33 -0.75 -9.38
C MET A 364 10.09 -1.73 -8.49
N TYR A 365 11.40 -1.75 -8.64
CA TYR A 365 12.31 -2.45 -7.75
C TYR A 365 13.52 -1.57 -7.41
N ALA A 366 13.81 -1.41 -6.12
CA ALA A 366 14.98 -0.67 -5.62
C ALA A 366 15.22 0.69 -6.34
N GLY A 367 14.15 1.45 -6.60
CA GLY A 367 14.20 2.77 -7.23
C GLY A 367 14.23 2.76 -8.76
N GLN A 368 14.17 1.62 -9.42
CA GLN A 368 14.14 1.51 -10.88
C GLN A 368 12.80 0.92 -11.35
N VAL A 369 12.33 1.35 -12.54
CA VAL A 369 11.18 0.69 -13.20
C VAL A 369 11.70 -0.58 -13.87
N VAL A 370 11.10 -1.72 -13.55
CA VAL A 370 11.48 -3.01 -14.11
C VAL A 370 10.53 -3.51 -15.18
N GLU A 371 9.25 -3.16 -15.10
CA GLU A 371 8.26 -3.52 -16.12
C GLU A 371 7.07 -2.55 -16.05
N GLN A 372 6.49 -2.22 -17.21
CA GLN A 372 5.25 -1.45 -17.30
C GLN A 372 4.42 -1.93 -18.48
N ALA A 373 3.10 -2.06 -18.26
CA ALA A 373 2.17 -2.50 -19.28
C ALA A 373 0.72 -2.17 -18.90
N PRO A 374 -0.23 -2.25 -19.85
CA PRO A 374 -1.64 -2.43 -19.56
C PRO A 374 -1.83 -3.63 -18.60
N THR A 375 -2.74 -3.51 -17.66
CA THR A 375 -2.91 -4.51 -16.59
C THR A 375 -3.14 -5.92 -17.13
N SER A 376 -4.00 -6.07 -18.15
CA SER A 376 -4.27 -7.35 -18.78
C SER A 376 -3.03 -7.97 -19.45
N GLU A 377 -2.21 -7.15 -20.11
CA GLU A 377 -0.97 -7.62 -20.77
C GLU A 377 0.07 -8.03 -19.75
N LEU A 378 0.28 -7.23 -18.69
CA LEU A 378 1.24 -7.56 -17.64
C LEU A 378 0.88 -8.87 -16.93
N LEU A 379 -0.40 -9.10 -16.65
CA LEU A 379 -0.86 -10.34 -16.00
C LEU A 379 -0.81 -11.55 -16.93
N ALA A 380 -1.15 -11.36 -18.22
CA ALA A 380 -1.12 -12.43 -19.21
C ALA A 380 0.29 -12.83 -19.64
N ASN A 381 1.22 -11.89 -19.67
CA ASN A 381 2.58 -12.10 -20.18
C ASN A 381 3.65 -11.33 -19.40
N PRO A 382 3.83 -11.58 -18.08
CA PRO A 382 4.89 -10.94 -17.30
C PRO A 382 6.27 -11.36 -17.84
N VAL A 383 7.10 -10.39 -18.21
CA VAL A 383 8.39 -10.65 -18.85
C VAL A 383 9.53 -10.59 -17.84
N HIS A 384 9.55 -9.57 -16.97
CA HIS A 384 10.61 -9.40 -15.99
C HIS A 384 10.52 -10.45 -14.87
N GLU A 385 11.66 -11.02 -14.45
CA GLU A 385 11.71 -12.07 -13.44
C GLU A 385 11.11 -11.63 -12.10
N TYR A 386 11.32 -10.40 -11.70
CA TYR A 386 10.72 -9.82 -10.51
C TYR A 386 9.19 -9.78 -10.56
N THR A 387 8.62 -9.34 -11.68
CA THR A 387 7.15 -9.31 -11.89
C THR A 387 6.56 -10.71 -11.83
N ARG A 388 7.23 -11.68 -12.46
CA ARG A 388 6.84 -13.11 -12.36
C ARG A 388 6.88 -13.62 -10.93
N GLY A 389 7.89 -13.20 -10.16
CA GLY A 389 8.02 -13.55 -8.75
C GLY A 389 6.90 -12.98 -7.89
N LEU A 390 6.53 -11.69 -8.10
CA LEU A 390 5.41 -11.06 -7.40
C LEU A 390 4.07 -11.76 -7.71
N LEU A 391 3.81 -12.05 -8.97
CA LEU A 391 2.61 -12.79 -9.39
C LEU A 391 2.60 -14.21 -8.82
N GLY A 392 3.75 -14.87 -8.80
CA GLY A 392 3.89 -16.20 -8.21
C GLY A 392 3.56 -16.26 -6.73
N ALA A 393 3.89 -15.21 -5.98
CA ALA A 393 3.52 -15.09 -4.58
C ALA A 393 2.00 -15.00 -4.41
N VAL A 394 1.34 -14.13 -5.17
CA VAL A 394 -0.13 -13.96 -5.15
C VAL A 394 -0.83 -15.27 -5.51
N LEU A 395 -0.46 -15.89 -6.64
CA LEU A 395 -1.06 -17.16 -7.10
C LEU A 395 -0.85 -18.30 -6.10
N SER A 396 0.25 -18.29 -5.35
CA SER A 396 0.51 -19.29 -4.32
C SER A 396 -0.40 -19.11 -3.10
N ILE A 397 -0.72 -17.88 -2.72
CA ILE A 397 -1.66 -17.55 -1.64
C ILE A 397 -3.08 -17.97 -2.06
N GLU A 398 -3.52 -17.59 -3.26
CA GLU A 398 -4.85 -17.93 -3.79
C GLU A 398 -5.07 -19.44 -3.90
N ALA A 399 -4.05 -20.18 -4.32
CA ALA A 399 -4.12 -21.65 -4.42
C ALA A 399 -4.03 -22.36 -3.07
N GLY A 400 -3.87 -21.66 -1.94
CA GLY A 400 -3.70 -22.24 -0.62
C GLY A 400 -2.47 -23.16 -0.51
N SER A 401 -1.41 -22.84 -1.25
CA SER A 401 -0.21 -23.69 -1.33
C SER A 401 0.50 -23.75 0.02
N LYS A 402 0.94 -24.92 0.44
CA LYS A 402 1.75 -25.11 1.66
C LYS A 402 3.08 -24.37 1.59
N ARG A 403 3.59 -24.12 0.40
CA ARG A 403 4.84 -23.40 0.15
C ARG A 403 4.57 -22.23 -0.79
N LEU A 404 4.78 -21.01 -0.29
CA LEU A 404 4.61 -19.81 -1.08
C LEU A 404 5.80 -19.64 -2.03
N HIS A 405 5.50 -19.28 -3.29
CA HIS A 405 6.54 -18.82 -4.19
C HIS A 405 6.96 -17.41 -3.75
N GLN A 406 8.24 -17.21 -3.51
CA GLN A 406 8.79 -15.90 -3.10
C GLN A 406 9.96 -15.54 -3.99
N VAL A 407 10.10 -14.24 -4.27
CA VAL A 407 11.33 -13.71 -4.86
C VAL A 407 12.47 -13.91 -3.88
N ARG A 408 13.56 -14.53 -4.32
CA ARG A 408 14.71 -14.86 -3.46
C ARG A 408 15.34 -13.61 -2.85
N GLY A 409 15.78 -13.70 -1.60
CA GLY A 409 16.45 -12.62 -0.88
C GLY A 409 15.50 -11.49 -0.45
N VAL A 410 16.07 -10.36 -0.07
CA VAL A 410 15.37 -9.13 0.35
C VAL A 410 15.81 -7.96 -0.54
N VAL A 411 15.02 -6.89 -0.57
CA VAL A 411 15.43 -5.65 -1.25
C VAL A 411 16.68 -5.12 -0.56
N PRO A 412 17.77 -4.86 -1.30
CA PRO A 412 19.00 -4.34 -0.72
C PRO A 412 18.77 -2.95 -0.11
N SER A 413 19.54 -2.61 0.91
CA SER A 413 19.58 -1.25 1.44
C SER A 413 20.22 -0.28 0.42
N PRO A 414 19.93 1.03 0.48
CA PRO A 414 20.52 1.99 -0.45
C PRO A 414 22.05 1.93 -0.55
N SER A 415 22.73 1.62 0.55
CA SER A 415 24.20 1.46 0.58
C SER A 415 24.72 0.25 -0.19
N GLU A 416 23.84 -0.70 -0.49
CA GLU A 416 24.16 -1.95 -1.21
C GLU A 416 23.72 -1.91 -2.67
N PHE A 417 23.12 -0.80 -3.13
CA PHE A 417 22.65 -0.68 -4.50
C PHE A 417 23.84 -0.78 -5.48
N VAL A 418 23.72 -1.69 -6.43
CA VAL A 418 24.64 -1.74 -7.59
C VAL A 418 24.36 -0.56 -8.52
N LYS A 419 25.37 -0.18 -9.35
CA LYS A 419 25.23 0.94 -10.28
C LYS A 419 24.32 0.63 -11.47
N GLY A 420 24.25 -0.65 -11.85
CA GLY A 420 23.48 -1.15 -12.97
C GLY A 420 22.08 -1.61 -12.58
N ASP A 421 21.76 -2.83 -13.00
CA ASP A 421 20.49 -3.49 -12.70
C ASP A 421 20.47 -3.92 -11.22
N ARG A 422 19.66 -3.24 -10.44
CA ARG A 422 19.54 -3.47 -9.00
C ARG A 422 18.86 -4.79 -8.66
N PHE A 423 18.12 -5.37 -9.61
CA PHE A 423 17.53 -6.69 -9.44
C PHE A 423 18.53 -7.82 -9.76
N ALA A 424 19.58 -7.57 -10.53
CA ALA A 424 20.53 -8.58 -10.95
C ALA A 424 21.01 -9.52 -9.80
N PRO A 425 21.37 -9.02 -8.59
CA PRO A 425 21.80 -9.91 -7.48
C PRO A 425 20.76 -10.94 -7.02
N ARG A 426 19.47 -10.71 -7.32
CA ARG A 426 18.34 -11.60 -6.97
C ARG A 426 17.84 -12.42 -8.16
N SER A 427 18.34 -12.14 -9.35
CA SER A 427 17.96 -12.80 -10.61
C SER A 427 18.58 -14.17 -10.79
N ALA A 428 18.16 -14.88 -11.82
CA ALA A 428 18.79 -16.13 -12.25
C ALA A 428 20.28 -15.94 -12.68
N HIS A 429 20.67 -14.70 -13.04
CA HIS A 429 22.02 -14.34 -13.50
C HIS A 429 22.65 -13.25 -12.60
N PRO A 430 23.00 -13.53 -11.34
CA PRO A 430 23.29 -12.54 -10.31
C PRO A 430 24.55 -11.70 -10.54
N THR A 431 25.38 -12.06 -11.51
CA THR A 431 26.64 -11.36 -11.84
C THR A 431 26.56 -10.56 -13.15
N VAL A 432 25.40 -10.56 -13.83
CA VAL A 432 25.23 -9.91 -15.14
C VAL A 432 24.50 -8.57 -14.97
N GLY A 433 25.02 -7.52 -15.61
CA GLY A 433 24.37 -6.20 -15.60
C GLY A 433 24.58 -5.37 -14.33
N LEU A 434 25.54 -5.71 -13.47
CA LEU A 434 25.80 -5.00 -12.20
C LEU A 434 26.30 -3.55 -12.38
N GLU A 435 26.96 -3.26 -13.49
CA GLU A 435 27.53 -1.93 -13.78
C GLU A 435 26.74 -1.15 -14.83
N THR A 436 25.93 -1.83 -15.65
CA THR A 436 25.19 -1.23 -16.75
C THR A 436 23.72 -1.06 -16.34
N ARG A 437 23.25 0.17 -16.44
CA ARG A 437 21.85 0.48 -16.14
C ARG A 437 20.91 -0.21 -17.14
N PRO A 438 19.81 -0.85 -16.66
CA PRO A 438 18.84 -1.46 -17.55
C PRO A 438 18.07 -0.39 -18.32
N VAL A 439 17.66 -0.73 -19.52
CA VAL A 439 16.85 0.11 -20.39
C VAL A 439 15.50 -0.57 -20.61
N LEU A 440 14.42 0.19 -20.54
CA LEU A 440 13.08 -0.32 -20.87
C LEU A 440 13.02 -0.59 -22.38
N LYS A 441 12.75 -1.84 -22.74
CA LYS A 441 12.55 -2.29 -24.11
C LYS A 441 11.11 -2.74 -24.33
N PRO A 442 10.50 -2.41 -25.50
CA PRO A 442 9.18 -2.89 -25.80
C PRO A 442 9.14 -4.41 -25.94
N VAL A 443 8.08 -5.02 -25.45
CA VAL A 443 7.78 -6.44 -25.67
C VAL A 443 7.28 -6.61 -27.10
N PRO A 444 7.88 -7.52 -27.90
CA PRO A 444 7.47 -7.73 -29.28
C PRO A 444 5.98 -8.09 -29.39
N GLY A 445 5.26 -7.39 -30.28
CA GLY A 445 3.84 -7.63 -30.52
C GLY A 445 2.88 -6.90 -29.58
N THR A 446 3.41 -6.01 -28.73
CA THR A 446 2.62 -5.14 -27.84
C THR A 446 2.88 -3.67 -28.17
N THR A 447 1.98 -2.77 -27.75
CA THR A 447 2.12 -1.33 -28.01
C THR A 447 2.65 -0.56 -26.79
N GLU A 448 2.24 -0.94 -25.60
CA GLU A 448 2.57 -0.21 -24.35
C GLU A 448 3.26 -1.09 -23.29
N HIS A 449 3.60 -2.34 -23.63
CA HIS A 449 4.31 -3.24 -22.71
C HIS A 449 5.82 -3.11 -22.90
N SER A 450 6.52 -2.77 -21.84
CA SER A 450 7.98 -2.66 -21.82
C SER A 450 8.57 -3.23 -20.54
N TYR A 451 9.78 -3.78 -20.62
CA TYR A 451 10.51 -4.35 -19.50
C TYR A 451 11.98 -3.91 -19.51
N ALA A 452 12.55 -3.82 -18.33
CA ALA A 452 13.93 -3.44 -18.13
C ALA A 452 14.87 -4.62 -18.41
N ILE A 453 15.91 -4.37 -19.21
CA ILE A 453 16.94 -5.35 -19.50
C ILE A 453 18.26 -4.64 -19.78
N THR A 454 19.36 -5.22 -19.31
CA THR A 454 20.71 -4.75 -19.67
C THR A 454 21.18 -5.39 -20.97
N PRO A 455 22.03 -4.71 -21.77
CA PRO A 455 22.59 -5.28 -23.01
C PRO A 455 23.32 -6.60 -22.79
N GLU A 456 24.02 -6.73 -21.67
CA GLU A 456 24.76 -7.94 -21.30
C GLU A 456 23.81 -9.14 -21.05
N LEU A 457 22.70 -8.91 -20.30
CA LEU A 457 21.70 -9.93 -20.03
C LEU A 457 20.98 -10.34 -21.31
N GLU A 458 20.63 -9.38 -22.15
CA GLU A 458 20.00 -9.64 -23.45
C GLU A 458 20.89 -10.52 -24.34
N ALA A 459 22.18 -10.18 -24.43
CA ALA A 459 23.14 -10.96 -25.21
C ALA A 459 23.35 -12.39 -24.66
N LEU A 460 23.26 -12.55 -23.33
CA LEU A 460 23.31 -13.86 -22.67
C LEU A 460 22.10 -14.71 -23.03
N LEU A 461 20.89 -14.17 -22.83
CA LEU A 461 19.63 -14.87 -23.10
C LEU A 461 19.46 -15.20 -24.60
N ALA A 462 20.02 -14.39 -25.49
CA ALA A 462 20.03 -14.70 -26.91
C ALA A 462 20.91 -15.93 -27.24
N LYS A 463 22.01 -16.13 -26.50
CA LYS A 463 22.88 -17.32 -26.66
C LYS A 463 22.28 -18.60 -26.07
N GLU A 464 21.48 -18.48 -25.00
CA GLU A 464 20.82 -19.64 -24.36
C GLU A 464 19.64 -20.18 -25.18
N LYS A 465 19.10 -19.37 -26.10
CA LYS A 465 18.01 -19.80 -27.01
C LYS A 465 18.48 -20.56 -28.24
N HIS A 466 19.80 -20.61 -28.50
CA HIS A 466 20.42 -21.33 -29.59
C HIS A 466 21.18 -22.55 -29.08
#